data_f81bf4c00b3e82b6e69fbcd884d33a3f
#
_entry.id   f81bf4c00b3e82b6e69fbcd884d33a3f
#
_cell.length_a   1.000
_cell.length_b   1.000
_cell.length_c   1.000
_cell.angle_alpha   90.00
_cell.angle_beta   90.00
_cell.angle_gamma   90.00
#
_symmetry.space_group_name_H-M   'P 1'
#
loop_
_entity.id
_entity.type
_entity.pdbx_description
1 polymer ?
#
loop_
_entity_poly.entity_id
_entity_poly.type
_entity_poly.pdbx_seq_one_letter_code
_entity_poly.pdbx_strand_id
1 'polypeptide(L)'
;MSEKRGSGKLEVTLPSDTEILMTRVFDAPRRLVFEAMTKAEYVRRWWCCMEGHTMTVCEIDLRVGGRYRYVTVGPHGEVAFNGVYQEIVPPERIVHSEFFEPHPDGIIVTMTLEERDGKTYYRSLIRAINKEQRDGIIASGMEGGADLALDYLERVAHSIDPARRADASPAAARG
;
A
#
# COMPACT_ATOMS: atom_id res chain seq x y z
N MET A 1 -11.29 21.20 7.21
CA MET A 1 -10.18 20.89 8.13
C MET A 1 -9.89 19.41 8.02
N SER A 2 -8.73 19.02 7.51
CA SER A 2 -8.32 17.62 7.58
C SER A 2 -7.78 17.36 8.98
N GLU A 3 -8.49 16.59 9.79
CA GLU A 3 -7.94 16.05 11.03
C GLU A 3 -6.79 15.09 10.66
N LYS A 4 -5.58 15.41 11.08
CA LYS A 4 -4.47 14.46 11.07
C LYS A 4 -4.77 13.34 12.06
N ARG A 5 -5.09 12.17 11.55
CA ARG A 5 -5.28 10.97 12.35
C ARG A 5 -4.16 9.99 11.97
N GLY A 6 -3.44 9.46 12.94
CA GLY A 6 -2.35 8.51 12.75
C GLY A 6 -1.00 9.05 13.18
N SER A 7 0.08 8.38 12.78
CA SER A 7 1.47 8.73 13.15
C SER A 7 1.95 10.10 12.64
N GLY A 8 1.07 10.85 12.00
CA GLY A 8 1.34 12.15 11.40
C GLY A 8 1.97 12.09 10.01
N LYS A 9 2.20 10.90 9.48
CA LYS A 9 2.79 10.69 8.15
C LYS A 9 1.76 10.53 7.04
N LEU A 10 0.68 9.78 7.28
CA LEU A 10 -0.43 9.62 6.34
C LEU A 10 -1.45 10.73 6.50
N GLU A 11 -1.81 11.37 5.40
CA GLU A 11 -2.91 12.32 5.34
C GLU A 11 -4.05 11.74 4.51
N VAL A 12 -5.28 11.84 5.03
CA VAL A 12 -6.50 11.39 4.36
C VAL A 12 -7.42 12.56 4.18
N THR A 13 -7.86 12.79 2.96
CA THR A 13 -8.84 13.83 2.60
C THR A 13 -9.96 13.24 1.75
N LEU A 14 -11.08 13.93 1.69
CA LEU A 14 -12.26 13.53 0.91
C LEU A 14 -12.53 14.58 -0.18
N PRO A 15 -11.94 14.41 -1.39
CA PRO A 15 -12.07 15.42 -2.45
C PRO A 15 -13.49 15.56 -3.00
N SER A 16 -14.28 14.48 -2.95
CA SER A 16 -15.67 14.44 -3.39
C SER A 16 -16.48 13.44 -2.59
N ASP A 17 -17.78 13.33 -2.87
CA ASP A 17 -18.67 12.39 -2.21
C ASP A 17 -18.30 10.92 -2.46
N THR A 18 -17.52 10.62 -3.50
CA THR A 18 -17.14 9.26 -3.87
C THR A 18 -15.64 8.99 -3.78
N GLU A 19 -14.85 9.96 -3.33
CA GLU A 19 -13.39 9.85 -3.35
C GLU A 19 -12.76 9.92 -1.97
N ILE A 20 -11.70 9.14 -1.79
CA ILE A 20 -10.79 9.20 -0.65
C ILE A 20 -9.39 9.39 -1.22
N LEU A 21 -8.69 10.42 -0.80
CA LEU A 21 -7.30 10.66 -1.18
C LEU A 21 -6.39 10.44 0.02
N MET A 22 -5.47 9.52 -0.14
CA MET A 22 -4.36 9.28 0.79
C MET A 22 -3.08 9.85 0.21
N THR A 23 -2.32 10.57 1.03
CA THR A 23 -1.00 11.11 0.65
C THR A 23 0.01 10.85 1.74
N ARG A 24 1.25 10.61 1.32
CA ARG A 24 2.40 10.40 2.21
C ARG A 24 3.70 10.70 1.48
N VAL A 25 4.72 11.10 2.23
CA VAL A 25 6.09 11.17 1.72
C VAL A 25 6.91 10.03 2.31
N PHE A 26 7.48 9.20 1.43
CA PHE A 26 8.44 8.15 1.81
C PHE A 26 9.88 8.65 1.69
N ASP A 27 10.70 8.34 2.68
CA ASP A 27 12.14 8.59 2.65
C ASP A 27 12.88 7.49 1.88
N ALA A 28 12.51 7.33 0.62
CA ALA A 28 13.08 6.36 -0.30
C ALA A 28 12.81 6.77 -1.76
N PRO A 29 13.70 6.42 -2.71
CA PRO A 29 13.43 6.66 -4.13
C PRO A 29 12.23 5.86 -4.63
N ARG A 30 11.47 6.44 -5.56
CA ARG A 30 10.22 5.82 -6.07
C ARG A 30 10.43 4.44 -6.70
N ARG A 31 11.58 4.20 -7.26
CA ARG A 31 11.96 2.88 -7.79
C ARG A 31 11.84 1.78 -6.73
N LEU A 32 12.33 2.05 -5.53
CA LEU A 32 12.28 1.11 -4.41
C LEU A 32 10.87 0.99 -3.82
N VAL A 33 10.15 2.10 -3.74
CA VAL A 33 8.75 2.11 -3.29
C VAL A 33 7.89 1.30 -4.26
N PHE A 34 8.03 1.51 -5.55
CA PHE A 34 7.31 0.77 -6.58
C PHE A 34 7.63 -0.73 -6.53
N GLU A 35 8.90 -1.08 -6.39
CA GLU A 35 9.33 -2.47 -6.26
C GLU A 35 8.74 -3.15 -5.02
N ALA A 36 8.77 -2.47 -3.87
CA ALA A 36 8.16 -2.97 -2.63
C ALA A 36 6.64 -3.17 -2.76
N MET A 37 5.96 -2.36 -3.57
CA MET A 37 4.51 -2.43 -3.78
C MET A 37 4.09 -3.51 -4.79
N THR A 38 4.99 -4.00 -5.63
CA THR A 38 4.63 -4.81 -6.81
C THR A 38 5.20 -6.23 -6.81
N LYS A 39 6.19 -6.52 -5.99
CA LYS A 39 6.74 -7.87 -5.85
C LYS A 39 6.11 -8.60 -4.67
N ALA A 40 5.57 -9.80 -4.91
CA ALA A 40 4.88 -10.60 -3.89
C ALA A 40 5.75 -10.85 -2.65
N GLU A 41 7.05 -11.13 -2.84
CA GLU A 41 7.99 -11.33 -1.73
C GLU A 41 8.10 -10.13 -0.78
N TYR A 42 7.94 -8.90 -1.30
CA TYR A 42 7.96 -7.69 -0.51
C TYR A 42 6.58 -7.32 0.03
N VAL A 43 5.51 -7.50 -0.76
CA VAL A 43 4.13 -7.23 -0.33
C VAL A 43 3.78 -8.05 0.92
N ARG A 44 4.23 -9.29 1.01
CA ARG A 44 4.06 -10.14 2.19
C ARG A 44 4.63 -9.53 3.48
N ARG A 45 5.53 -8.57 3.39
CA ARG A 45 6.24 -7.98 4.52
C ARG A 45 5.62 -6.70 5.04
N TRP A 46 4.71 -6.09 4.29
CA TRP A 46 4.07 -4.83 4.68
C TRP A 46 2.54 -4.84 4.61
N TRP A 47 1.96 -5.59 3.69
CA TRP A 47 0.51 -5.70 3.61
C TRP A 47 -0.01 -6.49 4.81
N CYS A 48 -0.87 -5.86 5.63
CA CYS A 48 -1.49 -6.51 6.79
C CYS A 48 -0.49 -7.15 7.78
N CYS A 49 0.61 -6.45 8.08
CA CYS A 49 1.66 -6.92 9.01
C CYS A 49 1.34 -6.64 10.49
N MET A 50 0.08 -6.62 10.88
CA MET A 50 -0.33 -6.50 12.27
C MET A 50 -0.01 -7.76 13.05
N GLU A 51 0.31 -7.60 14.34
CA GLU A 51 0.55 -8.73 15.22
C GLU A 51 -0.63 -9.72 15.23
N GLY A 52 -0.32 -11.00 15.13
CA GLY A 52 -1.33 -12.07 15.06
C GLY A 52 -1.96 -12.26 13.66
N HIS A 53 -1.49 -11.55 12.64
CA HIS A 53 -1.95 -11.74 11.27
C HIS A 53 -0.88 -12.44 10.42
N THR A 54 -1.33 -13.31 9.52
CA THR A 54 -0.47 -14.02 8.58
C THR A 54 -1.05 -13.90 7.18
N MET A 55 -0.23 -13.50 6.19
CA MET A 55 -0.62 -13.50 4.79
C MET A 55 -0.43 -14.90 4.21
N THR A 56 -1.53 -15.58 3.93
CA THR A 56 -1.55 -16.95 3.41
C THR A 56 -1.51 -17.01 1.90
N VAL A 57 -2.03 -15.99 1.21
CA VAL A 57 -1.97 -15.86 -0.25
C VAL A 57 -1.48 -14.47 -0.61
N CYS A 58 -0.50 -14.40 -1.51
CA CYS A 58 -0.03 -13.17 -2.12
C CYS A 58 0.35 -13.48 -3.58
N GLU A 59 -0.58 -13.30 -4.46
CA GLU A 59 -0.43 -13.55 -5.89
C GLU A 59 -0.50 -12.24 -6.65
N ILE A 60 0.47 -11.99 -7.52
CA ILE A 60 0.56 -10.79 -8.34
C ILE A 60 0.97 -11.17 -9.75
N ASP A 61 0.10 -10.89 -10.71
CA ASP A 61 0.40 -10.92 -12.15
C ASP A 61 0.49 -9.48 -12.64
N LEU A 62 1.70 -8.89 -12.56
CA LEU A 62 1.93 -7.47 -12.80
C LEU A 62 1.96 -7.15 -14.30
N ARG A 63 0.79 -7.11 -14.91
CA ARG A 63 0.55 -6.68 -16.29
C ARG A 63 -0.85 -6.10 -16.42
N VAL A 64 -1.09 -5.29 -17.42
CA VAL A 64 -2.44 -4.80 -17.73
C VAL A 64 -3.36 -6.02 -18.01
N GLY A 65 -4.49 -6.09 -17.33
CA GLY A 65 -5.38 -7.24 -17.35
C GLY A 65 -4.97 -8.38 -16.41
N GLY A 66 -3.78 -8.34 -15.81
CA GLY A 66 -3.34 -9.28 -14.78
C GLY A 66 -4.09 -9.10 -13.47
N ARG A 67 -4.12 -10.14 -12.67
CA ARG A 67 -4.84 -10.17 -11.39
C ARG A 67 -3.89 -10.19 -10.21
N TYR A 68 -4.37 -9.69 -9.09
CA TYR A 68 -3.74 -9.92 -7.79
C TYR A 68 -4.76 -10.45 -6.80
N ARG A 69 -4.28 -11.20 -5.80
CA ARG A 69 -5.09 -11.66 -4.69
C ARG A 69 -4.25 -11.73 -3.42
N TYR A 70 -4.74 -11.12 -2.36
CA TYR A 70 -4.15 -11.13 -1.03
C TYR A 70 -5.12 -11.74 -0.04
N VAL A 71 -4.66 -12.72 0.72
CA VAL A 71 -5.44 -13.32 1.80
C VAL A 71 -4.63 -13.26 3.08
N THR A 72 -5.23 -12.71 4.12
CA THR A 72 -4.66 -12.64 5.46
C THR A 72 -5.57 -13.32 6.46
N VAL A 73 -4.98 -13.99 7.42
CA VAL A 73 -5.69 -14.65 8.53
C VAL A 73 -5.24 -13.99 9.83
N GLY A 74 -6.21 -13.55 10.61
CA GLY A 74 -5.99 -12.93 11.91
C GLY A 74 -6.94 -13.46 12.97
N PRO A 75 -6.95 -12.84 14.18
CA PRO A 75 -7.79 -13.29 15.29
C PRO A 75 -9.29 -13.33 15.01
N HIS A 76 -9.74 -12.52 14.06
CA HIS A 76 -11.15 -12.39 13.69
C HIS A 76 -11.52 -13.15 12.41
N GLY A 77 -10.60 -13.97 11.88
CA GLY A 77 -10.81 -14.78 10.71
C GLY A 77 -10.00 -14.33 9.47
N GLU A 78 -10.46 -14.80 8.32
CA GLU A 78 -9.84 -14.54 7.04
C GLU A 78 -10.37 -13.27 6.41
N VAL A 79 -9.45 -12.48 5.83
CA VAL A 79 -9.76 -11.29 5.04
C VAL A 79 -9.08 -11.42 3.69
N ALA A 80 -9.82 -11.21 2.63
CA ALA A 80 -9.31 -11.37 1.27
C ALA A 80 -9.63 -10.14 0.40
N PHE A 81 -8.62 -9.75 -0.40
CA PHE A 81 -8.72 -8.70 -1.41
C PHE A 81 -8.26 -9.25 -2.75
N ASN A 82 -8.91 -8.81 -3.82
CA ASN A 82 -8.48 -9.12 -5.18
C ASN A 82 -8.76 -7.96 -6.12
N GLY A 83 -8.15 -7.99 -7.28
CA GLY A 83 -8.38 -6.99 -8.30
C GLY A 83 -7.69 -7.29 -9.61
N VAL A 84 -7.83 -6.34 -10.53
CA VAL A 84 -7.25 -6.38 -11.88
C VAL A 84 -6.49 -5.09 -12.13
N TYR A 85 -5.29 -5.21 -12.66
CA TYR A 85 -4.50 -4.05 -13.10
C TYR A 85 -5.06 -3.49 -14.40
N GLN A 86 -5.37 -2.21 -14.41
CA GLN A 86 -5.92 -1.49 -15.56
C GLN A 86 -4.87 -0.65 -16.27
N GLU A 87 -3.91 -0.11 -15.52
CA GLU A 87 -2.81 0.69 -16.02
C GLU A 87 -1.56 0.47 -15.16
N ILE A 88 -0.42 0.31 -15.80
CA ILE A 88 0.88 0.17 -15.13
C ILE A 88 1.91 0.98 -15.88
N VAL A 89 2.45 2.02 -15.25
CA VAL A 89 3.54 2.86 -15.75
C VAL A 89 4.66 2.87 -14.71
N PRO A 90 5.59 1.92 -14.76
CA PRO A 90 6.68 1.85 -13.78
C PRO A 90 7.66 3.02 -13.92
N PRO A 91 8.14 3.58 -12.85
CA PRO A 91 7.79 3.43 -11.45
C PRO A 91 6.81 4.51 -10.95
N GLU A 92 5.92 5.01 -11.82
CA GLU A 92 5.17 6.25 -11.62
C GLU A 92 3.71 6.04 -11.25
N ARG A 93 3.05 5.02 -11.83
CA ARG A 93 1.60 4.93 -11.76
C ARG A 93 1.07 3.49 -11.87
N ILE A 94 0.09 3.19 -11.06
CA ILE A 94 -0.73 1.97 -11.16
C ILE A 94 -2.20 2.36 -10.97
N VAL A 95 -3.06 1.83 -11.84
CA VAL A 95 -4.52 1.87 -11.66
C VAL A 95 -5.01 0.43 -11.59
N HIS A 96 -5.76 0.11 -10.56
CA HIS A 96 -6.35 -1.22 -10.39
C HIS A 96 -7.73 -1.15 -9.74
N SER A 97 -8.54 -2.18 -10.00
CA SER A 97 -9.73 -2.44 -9.20
C SER A 97 -9.34 -3.11 -7.89
N GLU A 98 -10.15 -2.95 -6.86
CA GLU A 98 -10.00 -3.66 -5.59
C GLU A 98 -11.36 -4.10 -5.08
N PHE A 99 -11.46 -5.38 -4.78
CA PHE A 99 -12.63 -6.00 -4.19
C PHE A 99 -12.26 -6.57 -2.83
N PHE A 100 -13.08 -6.27 -1.84
CA PHE A 100 -13.05 -6.91 -0.54
C PHE A 100 -14.00 -8.10 -0.57
N GLU A 101 -13.46 -9.32 -0.55
CA GLU A 101 -14.28 -10.54 -0.66
C GLU A 101 -15.13 -10.75 0.59
N PRO A 102 -16.40 -11.18 0.50
CA PRO A 102 -17.14 -11.54 -0.70
C PRO A 102 -18.01 -10.41 -1.29
N HIS A 103 -17.75 -9.14 -0.96
CA HIS A 103 -18.55 -8.02 -1.46
C HIS A 103 -18.50 -7.93 -2.99
N PRO A 104 -19.66 -7.73 -3.64
CA PRO A 104 -19.71 -7.64 -5.10
C PRO A 104 -19.22 -6.32 -5.66
N ASP A 105 -19.24 -5.27 -4.84
CA ASP A 105 -18.88 -3.91 -5.25
C ASP A 105 -17.44 -3.62 -4.97
N GLY A 106 -16.70 -3.33 -6.03
CA GLY A 106 -15.30 -2.93 -5.94
C GLY A 106 -15.11 -1.42 -5.95
N ILE A 107 -13.86 -1.02 -5.78
CA ILE A 107 -13.39 0.35 -5.91
C ILE A 107 -12.31 0.40 -6.99
N ILE A 108 -12.03 1.60 -7.48
CA ILE A 108 -10.88 1.86 -8.34
C ILE A 108 -9.84 2.64 -7.55
N VAL A 109 -8.63 2.14 -7.54
CA VAL A 109 -7.49 2.77 -6.87
C VAL A 109 -6.52 3.28 -7.92
N THR A 110 -6.21 4.57 -7.86
CA THR A 110 -5.17 5.19 -8.68
C THR A 110 -4.02 5.59 -7.78
N MET A 111 -2.90 4.91 -7.92
CA MET A 111 -1.68 5.20 -7.16
C MET A 111 -0.68 5.91 -8.06
N THR A 112 -0.10 6.98 -7.57
CA THR A 112 0.97 7.72 -8.24
C THR A 112 2.16 7.93 -7.30
N LEU A 113 3.37 7.83 -7.86
CA LEU A 113 4.63 8.06 -7.18
C LEU A 113 5.41 9.13 -7.93
N GLU A 114 5.68 10.25 -7.27
CA GLU A 114 6.52 11.32 -7.78
C GLU A 114 7.79 11.39 -6.94
N GLU A 115 8.96 11.48 -7.57
CA GLU A 115 10.21 11.61 -6.84
C GLU A 115 10.73 13.03 -6.86
N ARG A 116 11.14 13.52 -5.69
CA ARG A 116 11.83 14.80 -5.50
C ARG A 116 12.89 14.63 -4.42
N ASP A 117 14.12 15.00 -4.73
CA ASP A 117 15.25 14.96 -3.78
C ASP A 117 15.41 13.59 -3.08
N GLY A 118 15.26 12.50 -3.84
CA GLY A 118 15.39 11.13 -3.34
C GLY A 118 14.25 10.64 -2.46
N LYS A 119 13.18 11.42 -2.35
CA LYS A 119 11.95 11.07 -1.62
C LYS A 119 10.80 10.83 -2.57
N THR A 120 9.89 9.96 -2.17
CA THR A 120 8.70 9.63 -2.95
C THR A 120 7.45 10.28 -2.37
N TYR A 121 6.78 11.09 -3.18
CA TYR A 121 5.48 11.65 -2.89
C TYR A 121 4.40 10.69 -3.41
N TYR A 122 3.82 9.97 -2.47
CA TYR A 122 2.79 8.97 -2.72
C TYR A 122 1.39 9.60 -2.68
N ARG A 123 0.59 9.26 -3.67
CA ARG A 123 -0.84 9.58 -3.72
C ARG A 123 -1.61 8.32 -4.07
N SER A 124 -2.66 8.03 -3.34
CA SER A 124 -3.60 6.96 -3.63
C SER A 124 -5.01 7.54 -3.63
N LEU A 125 -5.61 7.64 -4.80
CA LEU A 125 -6.99 8.08 -4.96
C LEU A 125 -7.88 6.84 -5.07
N ILE A 126 -8.73 6.66 -4.07
CA ILE A 126 -9.75 5.63 -4.04
C ILE A 126 -11.05 6.24 -4.56
N ARG A 127 -11.65 5.61 -5.57
CA ARG A 127 -12.96 5.98 -6.10
C ARG A 127 -13.97 4.88 -5.80
N ALA A 128 -14.94 5.22 -4.96
CA ALA A 128 -16.10 4.39 -4.64
C ALA A 128 -17.22 4.57 -5.67
N ILE A 129 -18.16 3.64 -5.71
CA ILE A 129 -19.32 3.70 -6.62
C ILE A 129 -20.35 4.74 -6.18
N ASN A 130 -20.42 5.02 -4.88
CA ASN A 130 -21.31 6.00 -4.30
C ASN A 130 -20.79 6.50 -2.94
N LYS A 131 -21.49 7.48 -2.38
CA LYS A 131 -21.15 8.08 -1.08
C LYS A 131 -21.25 7.08 0.07
N GLU A 132 -22.24 6.20 0.03
CA GLU A 132 -22.45 5.19 1.07
C GLU A 132 -21.26 4.22 1.16
N GLN A 133 -20.78 3.73 0.03
CA GLN A 133 -19.58 2.87 -0.01
C GLN A 133 -18.35 3.63 0.51
N ARG A 134 -18.13 4.88 0.09
CA ARG A 134 -17.04 5.71 0.58
C ARG A 134 -17.08 5.86 2.09
N ASP A 135 -18.24 6.22 2.62
CA ASP A 135 -18.43 6.44 4.06
C ASP A 135 -18.24 5.14 4.85
N GLY A 136 -18.66 4.00 4.29
CA GLY A 136 -18.42 2.67 4.87
C GLY A 136 -16.94 2.31 4.94
N ILE A 137 -16.16 2.63 3.92
CA ILE A 137 -14.70 2.43 3.91
C ILE A 137 -14.04 3.26 5.01
N ILE A 138 -14.41 4.53 5.15
CA ILE A 138 -13.88 5.39 6.22
C ILE A 138 -14.27 4.85 7.60
N ALA A 139 -15.52 4.44 7.79
CA ALA A 139 -16.02 3.91 9.05
C ALA A 139 -15.37 2.58 9.45
N SER A 140 -14.81 1.83 8.51
CA SER A 140 -14.11 0.56 8.76
C SER A 140 -12.78 0.72 9.52
N GLY A 141 -12.28 1.95 9.68
CA GLY A 141 -10.97 2.20 10.31
C GLY A 141 -9.78 1.97 9.38
N MET A 142 -9.99 1.99 8.06
CA MET A 142 -8.96 1.74 7.05
C MET A 142 -7.74 2.66 7.20
N GLU A 143 -7.94 3.88 7.70
CA GLU A 143 -6.87 4.88 7.85
C GLU A 143 -5.75 4.38 8.79
N GLY A 144 -6.10 3.83 9.95
CA GLY A 144 -5.13 3.30 10.91
C GLY A 144 -4.36 2.10 10.35
N GLY A 145 -5.06 1.20 9.65
CA GLY A 145 -4.44 0.05 8.99
C GLY A 145 -3.52 0.47 7.84
N ALA A 146 -3.93 1.44 7.05
CA ALA A 146 -3.13 1.98 5.95
C ALA A 146 -1.88 2.71 6.47
N ASP A 147 -2.01 3.53 7.51
CA ASP A 147 -0.87 4.24 8.10
C ASP A 147 0.20 3.26 8.60
N LEU A 148 -0.20 2.22 9.30
CA LEU A 148 0.70 1.16 9.78
C LEU A 148 1.34 0.39 8.61
N ALA A 149 0.55 -0.02 7.63
CA ALA A 149 1.04 -0.75 6.47
C ALA A 149 2.08 0.07 5.68
N LEU A 150 1.83 1.36 5.50
CA LEU A 150 2.75 2.25 4.80
C LEU A 150 4.05 2.51 5.58
N ASP A 151 4.03 2.49 6.91
CA ASP A 151 5.23 2.50 7.73
C ASP A 151 6.08 1.23 7.48
N TYR A 152 5.47 0.07 7.42
CA TYR A 152 6.16 -1.16 7.06
C TYR A 152 6.68 -1.15 5.62
N LEU A 153 5.90 -0.59 4.68
CA LEU A 153 6.34 -0.42 3.30
C LEU A 153 7.64 0.38 3.21
N GLU A 154 7.75 1.49 3.94
CA GLU A 154 8.96 2.29 3.97
C GLU A 154 10.16 1.50 4.50
N ARG A 155 9.97 0.72 5.55
CA ARG A 155 11.01 -0.19 6.09
C ARG A 155 11.43 -1.25 5.07
N VAL A 156 10.49 -1.81 4.32
CA VAL A 156 10.79 -2.76 3.23
C VAL A 156 11.59 -2.08 2.13
N ALA A 157 11.18 -0.89 1.69
CA ALA A 157 11.92 -0.12 0.70
C ALA A 157 13.36 0.16 1.14
N HIS A 158 13.58 0.51 2.41
CA HIS A 158 14.92 0.66 2.98
C HIS A 158 15.71 -0.64 2.97
N SER A 159 15.08 -1.77 3.27
CA SER A 159 15.74 -3.07 3.33
C SER A 159 16.24 -3.59 1.99
N ILE A 160 15.64 -3.15 0.90
CA ILE A 160 16.03 -3.54 -0.47
C ILE A 160 16.97 -2.53 -1.13
N ASP A 161 17.26 -1.41 -0.47
CA ASP A 161 18.21 -0.40 -0.94
C ASP A 161 19.66 -0.91 -0.81
N PRO A 162 20.43 -1.06 -1.91
CA PRO A 162 21.81 -1.52 -1.84
C PRO A 162 22.71 -0.62 -1.01
N ALA A 163 22.48 0.70 -1.00
CA ALA A 163 23.27 1.65 -0.22
C ALA A 163 23.08 1.43 1.28
N ARG A 164 21.84 1.20 1.73
CA ARG A 164 21.53 0.92 3.14
C ARG A 164 21.97 -0.47 3.60
N ARG A 165 22.01 -1.45 2.68
CA ARG A 165 22.54 -2.80 2.98
C ARG A 165 24.03 -2.79 3.27
N ALA A 166 24.81 -1.94 2.59
CA ALA A 166 26.24 -1.79 2.81
C ALA A 166 26.54 -1.23 4.21
N ASP A 167 25.72 -0.28 4.70
CA ASP A 167 25.88 0.33 6.03
C ASP A 167 25.46 -0.62 7.16
N ALA A 168 24.57 -1.57 6.90
CA ALA A 168 24.06 -2.55 7.87
C ALA A 168 24.98 -3.79 8.02
N SER A 169 26.01 -3.91 7.20
CA SER A 169 26.98 -5.03 7.31
C SER A 169 27.81 -4.83 8.58
N PRO A 170 27.79 -5.75 9.57
CA PRO A 170 28.66 -5.62 10.72
C PRO A 170 30.11 -5.62 10.23
N ALA A 171 30.87 -4.63 10.63
CA ALA A 171 32.31 -4.66 10.43
C ALA A 171 32.82 -6.01 10.93
N ALA A 172 33.45 -6.78 10.05
CA ALA A 172 34.07 -8.03 10.43
C ALA A 172 34.91 -7.80 11.66
N ALA A 173 34.58 -8.49 12.72
CA ALA A 173 35.41 -8.50 13.93
C ALA A 173 36.80 -8.93 13.52
N ARG A 174 37.71 -7.99 13.50
CA ARG A 174 39.14 -8.31 13.41
C ARG A 174 39.53 -8.85 14.77
N GLY A 175 39.58 -10.17 14.86
CA GLY A 175 40.33 -10.84 15.91
C GLY A 175 41.83 -10.76 15.63
#